data_870b4ed91c26b50e8bb1ed0b826a3794
#
_entry.id   870b4ed91c26b50e8bb1ed0b826a3794
#
_cell.length_a   1.000
_cell.length_b   1.000
_cell.length_c   1.000
_cell.angle_alpha   90.00
_cell.angle_beta   90.00
_cell.angle_gamma   90.00
#
_symmetry.space_group_name_H-M   'P 1'
#
loop_
_entity.id
_entity.type
_entity.pdbx_description
1 polymer ?
#
loop_
_entity_poly.entity_id
_entity_poly.type
_entity_poly.pdbx_seq_one_letter_code
_entity_poly.pdbx_strand_id
1 'polypeptide(L)'
;MQTMLSRILDHISLESVRATWEAELYLYRTDFPVQLDAKVACWYGEKEGHMKKAIQKLRKVYPKLTVRCFSDFGHGDIINHPELLVEEMIRFMNLLF
;
A
#
# COMPACT_ATOMS: atom_id res chain seq x y z
N MET A 1 9.68 20.08 19.69
CA MET A 1 8.97 20.14 18.39
C MET A 1 8.45 18.76 18.03
N GLN A 2 7.18 18.65 17.75
CA GLN A 2 6.59 17.35 17.34
C GLN A 2 6.95 17.03 15.89
N THR A 3 7.32 15.78 15.63
CA THR A 3 7.48 15.28 14.26
C THR A 3 6.12 15.09 13.61
N MET A 4 6.09 14.98 12.29
CA MET A 4 4.85 14.65 11.56
C MET A 4 4.27 13.33 12.06
N LEU A 5 5.11 12.32 12.30
CA LEU A 5 4.67 11.02 12.78
C LEU A 5 4.01 11.11 14.16
N SER A 6 4.60 11.86 15.09
CA SER A 6 4.01 12.01 16.42
C SER A 6 2.68 12.75 16.39
N ARG A 7 2.51 13.72 15.49
CA ARG A 7 1.23 14.39 15.28
C ARG A 7 0.16 13.43 14.78
N ILE A 8 0.51 12.55 13.85
CA ILE A 8 -0.41 11.53 13.34
C ILE A 8 -0.81 10.59 14.47
N LEU A 9 0.15 10.13 15.25
CA LEU A 9 -0.09 9.21 16.37
C LEU A 9 -0.97 9.83 17.46
N ASP A 10 -0.84 11.13 17.72
CA ASP A 10 -1.67 11.85 18.69
C ASP A 10 -3.14 11.88 18.30
N HIS A 11 -3.45 11.74 17.00
CA HIS A 11 -4.81 11.74 16.48
C HIS A 11 -5.39 10.34 16.27
N ILE A 12 -4.62 9.28 16.51
CA ILE A 12 -5.07 7.91 16.36
C ILE A 12 -5.57 7.39 17.71
N SER A 13 -6.84 7.00 17.77
CA SER A 13 -7.41 6.36 18.95
C SER A 13 -7.19 4.85 18.90
N LEU A 14 -7.22 4.20 20.08
CA LEU A 14 -7.19 2.75 20.18
C LEU A 14 -8.35 2.11 19.40
N GLU A 15 -9.48 2.76 19.41
CA GLU A 15 -10.68 2.31 18.70
C GLU A 15 -10.47 2.34 17.18
N SER A 16 -9.83 3.40 16.67
CA SER A 16 -9.48 3.50 15.25
C SER A 16 -8.48 2.42 14.84
N VAL A 17 -7.49 2.13 15.68
CA VAL A 17 -6.51 1.07 15.42
C VAL A 17 -7.21 -0.29 15.36
N ARG A 18 -8.12 -0.57 16.30
CA ARG A 18 -8.89 -1.81 16.30
C ARG A 18 -9.75 -1.93 15.05
N ALA A 19 -10.46 -0.88 14.68
CA ALA A 19 -11.33 -0.89 13.49
C ALA A 19 -10.53 -1.13 12.22
N THR A 20 -9.37 -0.51 12.09
CA THR A 20 -8.47 -0.71 10.95
C THR A 20 -7.98 -2.16 10.89
N TRP A 21 -7.58 -2.71 12.03
CA TRP A 21 -7.11 -4.10 12.13
C TRP A 21 -8.20 -5.09 11.75
N GLU A 22 -9.41 -4.89 12.25
CA GLU A 22 -10.55 -5.75 11.92
C GLU A 22 -10.90 -5.65 10.43
N ALA A 23 -10.83 -4.45 9.86
CA ALA A 23 -11.06 -4.26 8.43
C ALA A 23 -10.02 -5.01 7.59
N GLU A 24 -8.74 -4.94 7.97
CA GLU A 24 -7.67 -5.70 7.29
C GLU A 24 -7.93 -7.21 7.34
N LEU A 25 -8.28 -7.74 8.52
CA LEU A 25 -8.59 -9.15 8.67
C LEU A 25 -9.79 -9.57 7.81
N TYR A 26 -10.79 -8.71 7.73
CA TYR A 26 -11.96 -8.95 6.88
C TYR A 26 -11.55 -9.01 5.41
N LEU A 27 -10.71 -8.09 4.95
CA LEU A 27 -10.21 -8.05 3.57
C LEU A 27 -9.41 -9.30 3.21
N TYR A 28 -8.61 -9.82 4.15
CA TYR A 28 -7.85 -11.04 3.93
C TYR A 28 -8.73 -12.28 3.71
N ARG A 29 -9.92 -12.30 4.30
CA ARG A 29 -10.83 -13.45 4.30
C ARG A 29 -11.92 -13.36 3.25
N THR A 30 -12.06 -12.20 2.62
CA THR A 30 -13.18 -11.94 1.72
C THR A 30 -12.68 -11.85 0.27
N ASP A 31 -13.33 -12.59 -0.61
CA ASP A 31 -13.13 -12.41 -2.05
C ASP A 31 -14.05 -11.27 -2.53
N PHE A 32 -13.47 -10.35 -3.29
CA PHE A 32 -14.22 -9.25 -3.83
C PHE A 32 -14.84 -9.64 -5.17
N PRO A 33 -16.18 -9.71 -5.26
CA PRO A 33 -16.83 -10.13 -6.49
C PRO A 33 -16.87 -9.03 -7.57
N VAL A 34 -16.56 -7.79 -7.20
CA VAL A 34 -16.70 -6.62 -8.08
C VAL A 34 -15.33 -6.06 -8.43
N GLN A 35 -15.12 -5.81 -9.71
CA GLN A 35 -13.94 -5.09 -10.19
C GLN A 35 -14.15 -3.59 -10.02
N LEU A 36 -13.10 -2.88 -9.60
CA LEU A 36 -13.12 -1.44 -9.41
C LEU A 36 -12.25 -0.77 -10.48
N ASP A 37 -12.80 0.26 -11.11
CA ASP A 37 -12.11 1.02 -12.16
C ASP A 37 -11.25 2.16 -11.57
N ALA A 38 -10.56 1.88 -10.49
CA ALA A 38 -9.64 2.81 -9.88
C ALA A 38 -8.22 2.50 -10.33
N LYS A 39 -7.41 3.53 -10.53
CA LYS A 39 -5.98 3.37 -10.78
C LYS A 39 -5.28 3.25 -9.45
N VAL A 40 -4.64 2.10 -9.23
CA VAL A 40 -3.97 1.76 -7.98
C VAL A 40 -2.55 1.33 -8.30
N ALA A 41 -1.61 1.75 -7.48
CA ALA A 41 -0.23 1.28 -7.52
C ALA A 41 0.05 0.41 -6.30
N CYS A 42 0.69 -0.71 -6.52
CA CYS A 42 1.22 -1.57 -5.47
C CYS A 42 2.74 -1.56 -5.55
N TRP A 43 3.39 -1.04 -4.54
CA TRP A 43 4.85 -0.99 -4.44
C TRP A 43 5.30 -1.91 -3.30
N TYR A 44 6.21 -2.81 -3.60
CA TYR A 44 6.69 -3.74 -2.59
C TYR A 44 8.17 -4.02 -2.73
N GLY A 45 8.78 -4.53 -1.66
CA GLY A 45 10.17 -4.94 -1.67
C GLY A 45 10.34 -6.38 -2.15
N GLU A 46 11.42 -6.63 -2.85
CA GLU A 46 11.75 -7.95 -3.38
C GLU A 46 11.75 -9.04 -2.30
N LYS A 47 12.12 -8.66 -1.07
CA LYS A 47 12.18 -9.60 0.06
C LYS A 47 10.83 -9.99 0.63
N GLU A 48 9.75 -9.37 0.15
CA GLU A 48 8.38 -9.70 0.57
C GLU A 48 7.80 -10.81 -0.30
N GLY A 49 8.21 -12.04 -0.04
CA GLY A 49 7.87 -13.19 -0.90
C GLY A 49 6.39 -13.51 -1.01
N HIS A 50 5.57 -13.09 -0.05
CA HIS A 50 4.12 -13.31 -0.05
C HIS A 50 3.38 -12.38 -1.04
N MET A 51 4.02 -11.35 -1.54
CA MET A 51 3.35 -10.33 -2.35
C MET A 51 2.87 -10.81 -3.70
N LYS A 52 3.49 -11.86 -4.26
CA LYS A 52 3.05 -12.40 -5.55
C LYS A 52 1.60 -12.85 -5.52
N LYS A 53 1.20 -13.56 -4.45
CA LYS A 53 -0.19 -14.01 -4.26
C LYS A 53 -1.12 -12.84 -3.99
N ALA A 54 -0.67 -11.88 -3.17
CA ALA A 54 -1.45 -10.69 -2.87
C ALA A 54 -1.73 -9.88 -4.14
N ILE A 55 -0.75 -9.73 -5.01
CA ILE A 55 -0.89 -9.02 -6.28
C ILE A 55 -1.91 -9.71 -7.18
N GLN A 56 -1.91 -11.03 -7.25
CA GLN A 56 -2.89 -11.78 -8.04
C GLN A 56 -4.32 -11.48 -7.57
N LYS A 57 -4.54 -11.41 -6.27
CA LYS A 57 -5.84 -11.03 -5.70
C LYS A 57 -6.20 -9.58 -6.01
N LEU A 58 -5.25 -8.67 -5.84
CA LEU A 58 -5.46 -7.26 -6.12
C LEU A 58 -5.83 -7.01 -7.58
N ARG A 59 -5.20 -7.72 -8.52
CA ARG A 59 -5.52 -7.57 -9.95
C ARG A 59 -6.94 -7.97 -10.30
N LYS A 60 -7.55 -8.85 -9.53
CA LYS A 60 -8.95 -9.24 -9.74
C LYS A 60 -9.90 -8.10 -9.38
N VAL A 61 -9.55 -7.30 -8.38
CA VAL A 61 -10.35 -6.16 -7.93
C VAL A 61 -10.00 -4.90 -8.72
N TYR A 62 -8.71 -4.71 -8.98
CA TYR A 62 -8.17 -3.54 -9.69
C TYR A 62 -7.49 -3.98 -10.98
N PRO A 63 -8.24 -4.11 -12.10
CA PRO A 63 -7.64 -4.54 -13.37
C PRO A 63 -6.55 -3.59 -13.89
N LYS A 64 -6.60 -2.32 -13.48
CA LYS A 64 -5.62 -1.30 -13.87
C LYS A 64 -4.47 -1.16 -12.87
N LEU A 65 -4.25 -2.17 -12.03
CA LEU A 65 -3.17 -2.17 -11.05
C LEU A 65 -1.81 -2.07 -11.73
N THR A 66 -0.99 -1.11 -11.28
CA THR A 66 0.43 -1.05 -11.62
C THR A 66 1.24 -1.61 -10.47
N VAL A 67 2.27 -2.35 -10.79
CA VAL A 67 3.10 -3.02 -9.78
C VAL A 67 4.55 -2.60 -9.94
N ARG A 68 5.20 -2.32 -8.82
CA ARG A 68 6.61 -2.00 -8.77
C ARG A 68 7.28 -2.79 -7.67
N CYS A 69 8.31 -3.53 -8.02
CA CYS A 69 9.14 -4.27 -7.08
C CYS A 69 10.48 -3.56 -6.91
N PHE A 70 10.88 -3.29 -5.68
CA PHE A 70 12.16 -2.66 -5.38
C PHE A 70 13.18 -3.72 -4.96
N SER A 71 14.28 -3.81 -5.71
CA SER A 71 15.34 -4.77 -5.43
C SER A 71 15.95 -4.55 -4.05
N ASP A 72 16.23 -5.65 -3.35
CA ASP A 72 16.84 -5.68 -2.02
C ASP A 72 16.03 -5.00 -0.90
N PHE A 73 14.81 -4.53 -1.17
CA PHE A 73 13.97 -3.92 -0.16
C PHE A 73 13.12 -4.97 0.54
N GLY A 74 12.99 -4.82 1.86
CA GLY A 74 12.01 -5.54 2.66
C GLY A 74 10.74 -4.73 2.85
N HIS A 75 9.90 -5.16 3.78
CA HIS A 75 8.63 -4.50 4.07
C HIS A 75 8.86 -3.08 4.60
N GLY A 76 8.27 -2.11 3.95
CA GLY A 76 8.32 -0.72 4.37
C GLY A 76 9.65 -0.01 4.17
N ASP A 77 10.65 -0.65 3.57
CA ASP A 77 11.97 -0.05 3.39
C ASP A 77 11.95 1.22 2.53
N ILE A 78 10.98 1.35 1.63
CA ILE A 78 10.86 2.54 0.79
C ILE A 78 10.65 3.82 1.61
N ILE A 79 10.08 3.70 2.81
CA ILE A 79 9.87 4.86 3.70
C ILE A 79 11.20 5.46 4.13
N ASN A 80 12.25 4.67 4.18
CA ASN A 80 13.60 5.11 4.53
C ASN A 80 14.34 5.73 3.33
N HIS A 81 13.70 5.77 2.17
CA HIS A 81 14.24 6.34 0.93
C HIS A 81 13.27 7.40 0.39
N PRO A 82 13.15 8.55 1.06
CA PRO A 82 12.12 9.54 0.72
C PRO A 82 12.25 10.10 -0.70
N GLU A 83 13.45 10.22 -1.22
CA GLU A 83 13.66 10.70 -2.60
C GLU A 83 13.07 9.72 -3.61
N LEU A 84 13.31 8.43 -3.41
CA LEU A 84 12.75 7.39 -4.26
C LEU A 84 11.23 7.33 -4.15
N LEU A 85 10.71 7.43 -2.93
CA LEU A 85 9.27 7.44 -2.69
C LEU A 85 8.59 8.58 -3.43
N VAL A 86 9.13 9.79 -3.32
CA VAL A 86 8.58 10.97 -4.00
C VAL A 86 8.65 10.80 -5.51
N GLU A 87 9.77 10.29 -6.03
CA GLU A 87 9.93 10.04 -7.46
C GLU A 87 8.88 9.07 -7.99
N GLU A 88 8.65 7.98 -7.28
CA GLU A 88 7.64 7.00 -7.68
C GLU A 88 6.21 7.57 -7.58
N MET A 89 5.94 8.39 -6.58
CA MET A 89 4.64 9.07 -6.46
C MET A 89 4.39 10.00 -7.65
N ILE A 90 5.39 10.79 -8.02
CA ILE A 90 5.29 11.70 -9.16
C ILE A 90 5.07 10.90 -10.45
N ARG A 91 5.80 9.82 -10.63
CA ARG A 91 5.65 8.94 -11.80
C ARG A 91 4.23 8.39 -11.87
N PHE A 92 3.70 7.92 -10.76
CA PHE A 92 2.33 7.40 -10.69
C PHE A 92 1.31 8.49 -11.02
N MET A 93 1.47 9.69 -10.48
CA MET A 93 0.58 10.82 -10.76
C MET A 93 0.60 11.21 -12.24
N ASN A 94 1.77 11.17 -12.87
CA ASN A 94 1.89 11.46 -14.29
C ASN A 94 1.16 10.42 -15.17
N LEU A 95 1.03 9.18 -14.69
CA LEU A 95 0.24 8.16 -15.37
C LEU A 95 -1.27 8.39 -15.23
N LEU A 96 -1.71 9.15 -14.22
CA LEU A 96 -3.12 9.48 -14.01
C LEU A 96 -3.59 10.63 -14.89
N PHE A 97 -2.67 11.49 -15.26
CA PHE A 97 -2.94 12.69 -16.04
C PHE A 97 -2.15 12.63 -17.37
#